data_49ae4f21319303a2ca80f0aacdfc80f2
#
_entry.id   49ae4f21319303a2ca80f0aacdfc80f2
#
_cell.length_a   1.000
_cell.length_b   1.000
_cell.length_c   1.000
_cell.angle_alpha   90.00
_cell.angle_beta   90.00
_cell.angle_gamma   90.00
#
_symmetry.space_group_name_H-M   'P 1'
#
loop_
_entity.id
_entity.type
_entity.pdbx_description
1 polymer ?
#
loop_
_entity_poly.entity_id
_entity_poly.type
_entity_poly.pdbx_seq_one_letter_code
_entity_poly.pdbx_strand_id
1 'polypeptide(L)'
;LDAKNMEYLEDFPRTPTKALSKLIADRCKNQKELSFTSGLSESTISRMCREKNFPYDIKQITRLVIGLKLPPALSAIFMELVGFSKAAMIRYYRYQCIIDCLFMDDIETVVETHRELFEK
;
A
#
# COMPACT_ATOMS: atom_id res chain seq x y z
N LEU A 1 5.73 8.72 -18.03
CA LEU A 1 4.51 9.18 -17.38
C LEU A 1 3.86 10.28 -18.22
N ASP A 2 2.55 10.19 -18.41
CA ASP A 2 1.83 11.24 -19.11
C ASP A 2 1.57 12.44 -18.18
N ALA A 3 1.10 13.55 -18.77
CA ALA A 3 0.88 14.80 -18.03
C ALA A 3 -0.11 14.62 -16.86
N LYS A 4 -1.14 13.81 -17.03
CA LYS A 4 -2.14 13.55 -15.99
C LYS A 4 -1.52 12.88 -14.78
N ASN A 5 -0.67 11.88 -15.01
CA ASN A 5 0.00 11.16 -13.92
C ASN A 5 0.99 12.06 -13.22
N MET A 6 1.68 12.93 -13.95
CA MET A 6 2.61 13.87 -13.35
C MET A 6 1.88 14.87 -12.46
N GLU A 7 0.75 15.41 -12.92
CA GLU A 7 -0.08 16.30 -12.09
C GLU A 7 -0.55 15.62 -10.83
N TYR A 8 -1.02 14.39 -10.95
CA TYR A 8 -1.48 13.61 -9.81
C TYR A 8 -0.37 13.47 -8.76
N LEU A 9 0.85 13.17 -9.20
CA LEU A 9 1.99 12.99 -8.30
C LEU A 9 2.44 14.30 -7.66
N GLU A 10 2.39 15.42 -8.40
CA GLU A 10 2.75 16.73 -7.88
C GLU A 10 1.84 17.17 -6.74
N ASP A 11 0.54 16.88 -6.85
CA ASP A 11 -0.47 17.24 -5.85
C ASP A 11 -0.69 16.17 -4.79
N PHE A 12 0.08 15.08 -4.85
CA PHE A 12 -0.10 13.99 -3.92
C PHE A 12 0.21 14.41 -2.48
N PRO A 13 -0.65 14.02 -1.51
CA PRO A 13 -0.44 14.41 -0.11
C PRO A 13 0.91 13.95 0.42
N ARG A 14 1.49 14.74 1.31
CA ARG A 14 2.82 14.48 1.84
C ARG A 14 2.84 13.85 3.23
N THR A 15 1.67 13.49 3.75
CA THR A 15 1.56 12.79 5.03
C THR A 15 0.94 11.43 4.81
N PRO A 16 1.35 10.41 5.58
CA PRO A 16 0.79 9.06 5.42
C PRO A 16 -0.72 9.00 5.55
N THR A 17 -1.31 9.70 6.52
CA THR A 17 -2.76 9.66 6.74
C THR A 17 -3.53 10.23 5.56
N LYS A 18 -3.11 11.40 5.09
CA LYS A 18 -3.77 12.05 3.95
C LYS A 18 -3.53 11.29 2.65
N ALA A 19 -2.32 10.75 2.47
CA ALA A 19 -2.00 9.96 1.29
C ALA A 19 -2.88 8.71 1.21
N LEU A 20 -3.00 7.96 2.31
CA LEU A 20 -3.82 6.77 2.32
C LEU A 20 -5.30 7.11 2.09
N SER A 21 -5.81 8.16 2.74
CA SER A 21 -7.20 8.60 2.55
C SER A 21 -7.47 8.95 1.09
N LYS A 22 -6.54 9.65 0.43
CA LYS A 22 -6.68 9.98 -0.97
C LYS A 22 -6.67 8.73 -1.85
N LEU A 23 -5.76 7.81 -1.59
CA LEU A 23 -5.68 6.57 -2.37
C LEU A 23 -6.96 5.74 -2.23
N ILE A 24 -7.53 5.68 -1.04
CA ILE A 24 -8.80 5.00 -0.82
C ILE A 24 -9.92 5.69 -1.60
N ALA A 25 -9.99 7.02 -1.52
CA ALA A 25 -11.02 7.78 -2.23
C ALA A 25 -10.93 7.60 -3.75
N ASP A 26 -9.72 7.52 -4.27
CA ASP A 26 -9.50 7.44 -5.71
C ASP A 26 -9.60 6.02 -6.27
N ARG A 27 -9.33 5.00 -5.46
CA ARG A 27 -9.19 3.63 -5.94
C ARG A 27 -10.14 2.62 -5.31
N CYS A 28 -10.82 2.99 -4.25
CA CYS A 28 -11.79 2.14 -3.55
C CYS A 28 -13.07 2.93 -3.30
N LYS A 29 -14.15 2.23 -3.00
CA LYS A 29 -15.40 2.90 -2.63
C LYS A 29 -15.31 3.46 -1.21
N ASN A 30 -14.69 2.70 -0.31
CA ASN A 30 -14.59 3.07 1.10
C ASN A 30 -13.58 2.16 1.80
N GLN A 31 -13.39 2.37 3.09
CA GLN A 31 -12.47 1.57 3.89
C GLN A 31 -12.90 0.09 3.98
N LYS A 32 -14.19 -0.17 3.94
CA LYS A 32 -14.70 -1.53 3.99
C LYS A 32 -14.26 -2.33 2.76
N GLU A 33 -14.33 -1.72 1.59
CA GLU A 33 -13.86 -2.35 0.36
C GLU A 33 -12.37 -2.64 0.44
N LEU A 34 -11.58 -1.69 0.93
CA LEU A 34 -10.15 -1.89 1.08
C LEU A 34 -9.86 -3.01 2.08
N SER A 35 -10.63 -3.11 3.15
CA SER A 35 -10.49 -4.21 4.10
C SER A 35 -10.62 -5.56 3.38
N PHE A 36 -11.59 -5.67 2.54
CA PHE A 36 -11.83 -6.88 1.75
C PHE A 36 -10.67 -7.17 0.79
N THR A 37 -10.24 -6.17 0.03
CA THR A 37 -9.23 -6.35 -1.02
C THR A 37 -7.80 -6.48 -0.47
N SER A 38 -7.53 -5.94 0.71
CA SER A 38 -6.20 -5.99 1.33
C SER A 38 -6.05 -7.12 2.35
N GLY A 39 -7.15 -7.59 2.89
CA GLY A 39 -7.13 -8.55 3.99
C GLY A 39 -6.81 -7.91 5.35
N LEU A 40 -6.77 -6.59 5.43
CA LEU A 40 -6.60 -5.87 6.69
C LEU A 40 -7.96 -5.57 7.31
N SER A 41 -8.04 -5.52 8.64
CA SER A 41 -9.29 -5.19 9.31
C SER A 41 -9.67 -3.73 9.09
N GLU A 42 -10.97 -3.44 9.12
CA GLU A 42 -11.43 -2.06 9.00
C GLU A 42 -10.89 -1.17 10.11
N SER A 43 -10.76 -1.71 11.33
CA SER A 43 -10.23 -0.94 12.45
C SER A 43 -8.76 -0.58 12.21
N THR A 44 -7.97 -1.48 11.64
CA THR A 44 -6.58 -1.20 11.30
C THR A 44 -6.50 -0.12 10.23
N ILE A 45 -7.30 -0.22 9.18
CA ILE A 45 -7.33 0.78 8.11
C ILE A 45 -7.77 2.14 8.66
N SER A 46 -8.78 2.16 9.52
CA SER A 46 -9.24 3.39 10.15
C SER A 46 -8.11 4.05 10.96
N ARG A 47 -7.35 3.26 11.72
CA ARG A 47 -6.19 3.78 12.45
C ARG A 47 -5.14 4.35 11.51
N MET A 48 -4.85 3.66 10.42
CA MET A 48 -3.89 4.13 9.42
C MET A 48 -4.29 5.48 8.83
N CYS A 49 -5.58 5.72 8.68
CA CYS A 49 -6.10 6.98 8.15
C CYS A 49 -6.12 8.12 9.19
N ARG A 50 -6.06 7.79 10.48
CA ARG A 50 -6.17 8.77 11.57
C ARG A 50 -4.88 9.02 12.32
N GLU A 51 -4.08 7.97 12.55
CA GLU A 51 -2.91 8.06 13.42
C GLU A 51 -1.70 8.53 12.65
N LYS A 52 -1.21 9.71 12.99
CA LYS A 52 -0.09 10.36 12.31
C LYS A 52 1.16 9.49 12.26
N ASN A 53 1.43 8.75 13.34
CA ASN A 53 2.63 7.93 13.46
C ASN A 53 2.29 6.44 13.53
N PHE A 54 1.33 6.00 12.73
CA PHE A 54 0.95 4.59 12.71
C PHE A 54 2.19 3.73 12.40
N PRO A 55 2.45 2.68 13.18
CA PRO A 55 3.64 1.84 12.98
C PRO A 55 3.39 0.79 11.90
N TYR A 56 3.65 1.16 10.65
CA TYR A 56 3.49 0.23 9.53
C TYR A 56 4.55 -0.87 9.55
N ASP A 57 4.15 -2.09 9.22
CA ASP A 57 5.11 -3.14 8.91
C ASP A 57 5.04 -3.46 7.41
N ILE A 58 6.02 -4.22 6.93
CA ILE A 58 6.12 -4.50 5.50
C ILE A 58 4.96 -5.36 4.98
N LYS A 59 4.40 -6.22 5.82
CA LYS A 59 3.26 -7.05 5.43
C LYS A 59 2.02 -6.19 5.21
N GLN A 60 1.78 -5.23 6.09
CA GLN A 60 0.66 -4.30 5.96
C GLN A 60 0.80 -3.46 4.69
N ILE A 61 2.01 -2.97 4.42
CA ILE A 61 2.28 -2.19 3.21
C ILE A 61 2.01 -3.02 1.96
N THR A 62 2.49 -4.25 1.93
CA THR A 62 2.28 -5.13 0.78
C THR A 62 0.79 -5.40 0.56
N ARG A 63 0.04 -5.65 1.64
CA ARG A 63 -1.41 -5.83 1.56
C ARG A 63 -2.12 -4.58 1.03
N LEU A 64 -1.70 -3.40 1.48
CA LEU A 64 -2.28 -2.14 0.99
C LEU A 64 -2.01 -1.94 -0.50
N VAL A 65 -0.79 -2.20 -0.95
CA VAL A 65 -0.43 -2.06 -2.36
C VAL A 65 -1.31 -2.95 -3.22
N ILE A 66 -1.49 -4.20 -2.83
CA ILE A 66 -2.32 -5.14 -3.56
C ILE A 66 -3.80 -4.75 -3.48
N GLY A 67 -4.27 -4.40 -2.28
CA GLY A 67 -5.66 -4.00 -2.09
C GLY A 67 -6.06 -2.76 -2.87
N LEU A 68 -5.15 -1.81 -2.97
CA LEU A 68 -5.36 -0.57 -3.72
C LEU A 68 -4.93 -0.69 -5.18
N LYS A 69 -4.29 -1.80 -5.56
CA LYS A 69 -3.75 -2.02 -6.91
C LYS A 69 -2.84 -0.89 -7.34
N LEU A 70 -1.91 -0.53 -6.45
CA LEU A 70 -0.98 0.58 -6.68
C LEU A 70 0.12 0.19 -7.66
N PRO A 71 0.23 0.87 -8.80
CA PRO A 71 1.37 0.66 -9.68
C PRO A 71 2.68 1.11 -9.00
N PRO A 72 3.84 0.61 -9.47
CA PRO A 72 5.12 0.85 -8.79
C PRO A 72 5.44 2.32 -8.48
N ALA A 73 5.09 3.25 -9.35
CA ALA A 73 5.37 4.67 -9.11
C ALA A 73 4.62 5.20 -7.88
N LEU A 74 3.34 4.84 -7.74
CA LEU A 74 2.53 5.27 -6.60
C LEU A 74 2.92 4.53 -5.32
N SER A 75 3.19 3.23 -5.42
CA SER A 75 3.60 2.46 -4.25
C SER A 75 4.93 2.98 -3.69
N ALA A 76 5.87 3.35 -4.58
CA ALA A 76 7.16 3.89 -4.14
C ALA A 76 6.98 5.19 -3.35
N ILE A 77 6.10 6.08 -3.81
CA ILE A 77 5.83 7.33 -3.11
C ILE A 77 5.18 7.07 -1.76
N PHE A 78 4.18 6.21 -1.71
CA PHE A 78 3.51 5.88 -0.45
C PHE A 78 4.49 5.25 0.54
N MET A 79 5.30 4.29 0.07
CA MET A 79 6.28 3.60 0.91
C MET A 79 7.29 4.57 1.49
N GLU A 80 7.74 5.54 0.71
CA GLU A 80 8.65 6.57 1.21
C GLU A 80 8.00 7.37 2.34
N LEU A 81 6.73 7.73 2.18
CA LEU A 81 6.00 8.49 3.18
C LEU A 81 5.85 7.75 4.50
N VAL A 82 5.70 6.43 4.45
CA VAL A 82 5.52 5.62 5.66
C VAL A 82 6.83 5.07 6.22
N GLY A 83 7.96 5.50 5.67
CA GLY A 83 9.27 5.18 6.21
C GLY A 83 9.97 3.98 5.60
N PHE A 84 9.46 3.45 4.50
CA PHE A 84 10.09 2.33 3.79
C PHE A 84 10.73 2.82 2.51
N SER A 85 11.89 3.47 2.66
CA SER A 85 12.67 3.98 1.53
C SER A 85 13.23 2.82 0.68
N LYS A 86 13.77 3.16 -0.49
CA LYS A 86 14.46 2.19 -1.34
C LYS A 86 15.56 1.46 -0.58
N ALA A 87 16.33 2.20 0.22
CA ALA A 87 17.41 1.61 1.01
C ALA A 87 16.87 0.61 2.04
N ALA A 88 15.76 0.95 2.70
CA ALA A 88 15.13 0.06 3.66
C ALA A 88 14.61 -1.22 2.98
N MET A 89 14.13 -1.10 1.75
CA MET A 89 13.54 -2.23 1.02
C MET A 89 14.56 -3.26 0.55
N ILE A 90 15.85 -2.97 0.63
CA ILE A 90 16.89 -3.98 0.36
C ILE A 90 16.70 -5.18 1.31
N ARG A 91 16.34 -4.92 2.57
CA ARG A 91 16.09 -5.97 3.57
C ARG A 91 14.83 -6.77 3.25
N TYR A 92 13.91 -6.19 2.50
CA TYR A 92 12.59 -6.77 2.23
C TYR A 92 12.39 -7.01 0.75
N TYR A 93 13.46 -7.40 0.04
CA TYR A 93 13.41 -7.51 -1.42
C TYR A 93 12.33 -8.47 -1.94
N ARG A 94 12.02 -9.52 -1.17
CA ARG A 94 10.97 -10.46 -1.58
C ARG A 94 9.59 -9.79 -1.59
N TYR A 95 9.34 -8.93 -0.61
CA TYR A 95 8.10 -8.13 -0.59
C TYR A 95 8.11 -7.12 -1.73
N GLN A 96 9.26 -6.52 -2.01
CA GLN A 96 9.38 -5.57 -3.11
C GLN A 96 9.03 -6.23 -4.45
N CYS A 97 9.45 -7.47 -4.66
CA CYS A 97 9.10 -8.21 -5.87
C CYS A 97 7.59 -8.41 -5.98
N ILE A 98 6.94 -8.75 -4.88
CA ILE A 98 5.48 -8.89 -4.85
C ILE A 98 4.80 -7.56 -5.17
N ILE A 99 5.25 -6.48 -4.53
CA ILE A 99 4.71 -5.14 -4.74
C ILE A 99 4.83 -4.71 -6.21
N ASP A 100 5.97 -4.98 -6.83
CA ASP A 100 6.21 -4.54 -8.21
C ASP A 100 5.53 -5.43 -9.26
N CYS A 101 5.40 -6.71 -8.99
CA CYS A 101 4.97 -7.68 -10.01
C CYS A 101 3.53 -8.18 -9.80
N LEU A 102 3.03 -8.20 -8.58
CA LEU A 102 1.74 -8.82 -8.26
C LEU A 102 0.69 -7.83 -7.73
N PHE A 103 0.91 -6.54 -7.90
CA PHE A 103 -0.01 -5.54 -7.35
C PHE A 103 -1.41 -5.60 -7.97
N MET A 104 -1.57 -6.22 -9.13
CA MET A 104 -2.87 -6.40 -9.78
C MET A 104 -3.56 -7.73 -9.43
N ASP A 105 -2.86 -8.60 -8.70
CA ASP A 105 -3.44 -9.88 -8.29
C ASP A 105 -4.35 -9.71 -7.07
N ASP A 106 -5.16 -10.72 -6.76
CA ASP A 106 -5.97 -10.65 -5.56
C ASP A 106 -5.17 -11.11 -4.34
N ILE A 107 -5.51 -10.53 -3.19
CA ILE A 107 -4.73 -10.75 -1.96
C ILE A 107 -4.75 -12.20 -1.49
N GLU A 108 -5.87 -12.91 -1.68
CA GLU A 108 -5.95 -14.31 -1.25
C GLU A 108 -4.94 -15.17 -1.99
N THR A 109 -4.83 -14.96 -3.31
CA THR A 109 -3.88 -15.69 -4.14
C THR A 109 -2.44 -15.38 -3.74
N VAL A 110 -2.13 -14.11 -3.52
CA VAL A 110 -0.79 -13.70 -3.14
C VAL A 110 -0.38 -14.29 -1.79
N VAL A 111 -1.27 -14.20 -0.80
CA VAL A 111 -1.00 -14.75 0.53
C VAL A 111 -0.83 -16.26 0.48
N GLU A 112 -1.69 -16.96 -0.27
CA GLU A 112 -1.61 -18.40 -0.41
C GLU A 112 -0.31 -18.85 -1.07
N THR A 113 0.10 -18.15 -2.13
CA THR A 113 1.31 -18.47 -2.88
C THR A 113 2.58 -18.17 -2.09
N HIS A 114 2.54 -17.16 -1.23
CA HIS A 114 3.71 -16.68 -0.48
C HIS A 114 3.50 -16.75 1.03
N ARG A 115 2.95 -17.86 1.50
CA ARG A 115 2.60 -18.05 2.91
C ARG A 115 3.72 -17.67 3.88
N GLU A 116 4.94 -18.08 3.58
CA GLU A 116 6.07 -17.85 4.47
C GLU A 116 6.36 -16.38 4.72
N LEU A 117 5.88 -15.50 3.83
CA LEU A 117 6.07 -14.05 3.99
C LEU A 117 4.95 -13.40 4.80
N PHE A 118 3.77 -14.01 4.83
CA PHE A 118 2.59 -13.41 5.47
C PHE A 118 2.18 -14.09 6.76
N GLU A 119 2.59 -15.34 6.99
CA GLU A 119 2.31 -16.04 8.22
C GLU A 119 3.32 -15.68 9.29
N LYS A 120 2.80 -15.17 10.39
CA LYS A 120 3.49 -14.98 11.66
C LYS A 120 2.70 -14.09 12.55
#